data_b3feb60080e04cf37130e40d54851b04
#
_entry.id   b3feb60080e04cf37130e40d54851b04
#
_cell.length_a   1.000
_cell.length_b   1.000
_cell.length_c   1.000
_cell.angle_alpha   90.00
_cell.angle_beta   90.00
_cell.angle_gamma   90.00
#
_symmetry.space_group_name_H-M   'P 1'
#
loop_
_entity.id
_entity.type
_entity.pdbx_description
1 polymer ?
#
loop_
_entity_poly.entity_id
_entity_poly.type
_entity_poly.pdbx_seq_one_letter_code
_entity_poly.pdbx_strand_id
1 'polypeptide(L)'
;MAIIKLQGEAEKRNHICYQFNSEEPPIGEGGMGKVFKGVCVDERTGVSRPVAIKFMFDDLPANAYERARREAEIQLRNDNLVEMLGFIEISDRNNMGEVVTHYHVVSELLTGVSLSDILNGKTQDRNGQDVPFAVKLLTDYKKDPERFAKVVVMNVLSGLMALHDAGYIHRDIDPSNIMVTTDGHIKLIDFGIAKQMNTLTTSDKQLTVAGKFMGKPEYAAPELALGDISHQNQTTDIYAVGILLYQCIVGHTPFEGARHEILHKQLKEKLPLGKIKDKTLKKIIETACQKNQSQRFQTCAQMRVALESGEVAGGGASKKTMVIIAAAVAALLIIGGAFAIHTNQKQQEVEQQQVAMVQKQK
;
A
#
# COMPACT_ATOMS: atom_id res chain seq x y z
N MET A 1 29.81 -4.88 -16.22
CA MET A 1 28.36 -4.82 -15.91
C MET A 1 27.78 -6.17 -16.23
N ALA A 2 27.35 -6.90 -15.21
CA ALA A 2 26.69 -8.19 -15.41
C ALA A 2 25.17 -7.98 -15.46
N ILE A 3 24.66 -7.69 -16.66
CA ILE A 3 23.21 -7.60 -16.89
C ILE A 3 22.63 -9.01 -16.94
N ILE A 4 21.75 -9.30 -16.01
CA ILE A 4 21.00 -10.55 -15.96
C ILE A 4 19.62 -10.32 -16.55
N LYS A 5 19.22 -11.21 -17.48
CA LYS A 5 17.89 -11.25 -18.07
C LYS A 5 17.03 -12.26 -17.33
N LEU A 6 15.86 -11.83 -16.89
CA LEU A 6 14.83 -12.66 -16.27
C LEU A 6 13.65 -12.79 -17.22
N GLN A 7 13.28 -14.02 -17.55
CA GLN A 7 12.21 -14.30 -18.48
C GLN A 7 11.66 -15.72 -18.24
N GLY A 8 10.49 -15.80 -17.62
CA GLY A 8 9.76 -17.05 -17.48
C GLY A 8 8.96 -17.39 -18.75
N GLU A 9 8.18 -18.46 -18.70
CA GLU A 9 7.39 -18.91 -19.86
C GLU A 9 6.27 -17.94 -20.26
N ALA A 10 5.71 -17.21 -19.29
CA ALA A 10 4.68 -16.19 -19.55
C ALA A 10 5.29 -14.97 -20.26
N GLU A 11 6.46 -14.52 -19.80
CA GLU A 11 7.20 -13.39 -20.36
C GLU A 11 7.65 -13.69 -21.80
N LYS A 12 8.15 -14.89 -22.08
CA LYS A 12 8.54 -15.33 -23.43
C LYS A 12 7.35 -15.25 -24.40
N ARG A 13 6.18 -15.75 -23.99
CA ARG A 13 4.95 -15.69 -24.81
C ARG A 13 4.50 -14.27 -25.09
N ASN A 14 4.70 -13.35 -24.14
CA ASN A 14 4.31 -11.95 -24.26
C ASN A 14 5.40 -11.07 -24.86
N HIS A 15 6.57 -11.62 -25.20
CA HIS A 15 7.75 -10.90 -25.69
C HIS A 15 8.22 -9.80 -24.73
N ILE A 16 8.14 -10.07 -23.41
CA ILE A 16 8.60 -9.20 -22.36
C ILE A 16 9.81 -9.84 -21.70
N CYS A 17 10.80 -9.06 -21.33
CA CYS A 17 11.85 -9.51 -20.43
C CYS A 17 12.16 -8.43 -19.39
N TYR A 18 12.68 -8.88 -18.25
CA TYR A 18 13.17 -8.01 -17.20
C TYR A 18 14.69 -8.12 -17.13
N GLN A 19 15.37 -7.00 -16.92
CA GLN A 19 16.82 -6.94 -16.86
C GLN A 19 17.23 -6.16 -15.61
N PHE A 20 18.27 -6.61 -14.95
CA PHE A 20 18.87 -5.88 -13.83
C PHE A 20 20.39 -6.07 -13.81
N ASN A 21 21.10 -5.15 -13.19
CA ASN A 21 22.54 -5.26 -12.97
C ASN A 21 22.81 -5.95 -11.63
N SER A 22 23.38 -7.17 -11.69
CA SER A 22 23.70 -7.96 -10.48
C SER A 22 24.86 -7.41 -9.66
N GLU A 23 25.66 -6.50 -10.20
CA GLU A 23 26.75 -5.82 -9.50
C GLU A 23 26.25 -4.62 -8.66
N GLU A 24 25.02 -4.12 -8.94
CA GLU A 24 24.42 -3.07 -8.13
C GLU A 24 23.86 -3.65 -6.81
N PRO A 25 24.04 -2.93 -5.70
CA PRO A 25 23.45 -3.38 -4.44
C PRO A 25 21.92 -3.35 -4.51
N PRO A 26 21.23 -4.20 -3.74
CA PRO A 26 19.77 -4.17 -3.67
C PRO A 26 19.28 -2.82 -3.18
N ILE A 27 18.18 -2.35 -3.76
CA ILE A 27 17.52 -1.14 -3.33
C ILE A 27 16.63 -1.34 -2.09
N GLY A 28 16.44 -2.58 -1.63
CA GLY A 28 15.73 -2.97 -0.43
C GLY A 28 15.96 -4.41 -0.07
N GLU A 29 15.84 -4.70 1.22
CA GLU A 29 15.88 -6.04 1.75
C GLU A 29 14.83 -6.16 2.86
N GLY A 30 14.08 -7.24 2.88
CA GLY A 30 13.07 -7.54 3.87
C GLY A 30 12.99 -9.02 4.17
N GLY A 31 12.07 -9.44 5.04
CA GLY A 31 11.94 -10.83 5.46
C GLY A 31 11.59 -11.84 4.35
N MET A 32 11.19 -11.38 3.18
CA MET A 32 10.79 -12.25 2.05
C MET A 32 11.75 -12.20 0.87
N GLY A 33 12.76 -11.32 0.86
CA GLY A 33 13.66 -11.20 -0.27
C GLY A 33 14.36 -9.86 -0.38
N LYS A 34 15.09 -9.70 -1.49
CA LYS A 34 15.84 -8.49 -1.86
C LYS A 34 15.23 -7.84 -3.07
N VAL A 35 15.17 -6.51 -3.08
CA VAL A 35 14.62 -5.73 -4.18
C VAL A 35 15.76 -5.09 -4.96
N PHE A 36 15.77 -5.26 -6.28
CA PHE A 36 16.74 -4.65 -7.19
C PHE A 36 16.05 -3.68 -8.13
N LYS A 37 16.78 -2.67 -8.55
CA LYS A 37 16.37 -1.82 -9.66
C LYS A 37 16.60 -2.57 -10.97
N GLY A 38 15.58 -2.55 -11.83
CA GLY A 38 15.65 -3.19 -13.14
C GLY A 38 14.91 -2.39 -14.21
N VAL A 39 14.83 -2.97 -15.38
CA VAL A 39 14.04 -2.48 -16.52
C VAL A 39 13.18 -3.61 -17.08
N CYS A 40 11.93 -3.29 -17.40
CA CYS A 40 11.06 -4.13 -18.21
C CYS A 40 11.24 -3.73 -19.68
N VAL A 41 11.52 -4.67 -20.56
CA VAL A 41 11.74 -4.44 -21.98
C VAL A 41 10.70 -5.21 -22.79
N ASP A 42 9.96 -4.52 -23.66
CA ASP A 42 9.16 -5.15 -24.71
C ASP A 42 10.10 -5.50 -25.88
N GLU A 43 10.34 -6.77 -26.13
CA GLU A 43 11.30 -7.25 -27.15
C GLU A 43 10.83 -7.00 -28.59
N ARG A 44 9.53 -6.71 -28.81
CA ARG A 44 8.99 -6.40 -30.14
C ARG A 44 9.20 -4.95 -30.51
N THR A 45 9.04 -4.06 -29.54
CA THR A 45 9.10 -2.60 -29.77
C THR A 45 10.41 -1.98 -29.32
N GLY A 46 11.18 -2.66 -28.46
CA GLY A 46 12.38 -2.13 -27.82
C GLY A 46 12.09 -1.08 -26.73
N VAL A 47 10.80 -0.81 -26.43
CA VAL A 47 10.42 0.12 -25.37
C VAL A 47 10.79 -0.47 -24.02
N SER A 48 11.42 0.34 -23.18
CA SER A 48 11.79 -0.07 -21.83
C SER A 48 11.23 0.89 -20.78
N ARG A 49 10.91 0.34 -19.59
CA ARG A 49 10.49 1.13 -18.43
C ARG A 49 11.23 0.65 -17.17
N PRO A 50 11.57 1.56 -16.23
CA PRO A 50 12.17 1.18 -14.97
C PRO A 50 11.18 0.40 -14.11
N VAL A 51 11.68 -0.61 -13.39
CA VAL A 51 10.90 -1.46 -12.50
C VAL A 51 11.68 -1.80 -11.23
N ALA A 52 10.97 -2.17 -10.18
CA ALA A 52 11.52 -2.82 -9.00
C ALA A 52 11.28 -4.33 -9.12
N ILE A 53 12.32 -5.14 -8.90
CA ILE A 53 12.26 -6.60 -8.97
C ILE A 53 12.63 -7.16 -7.60
N LYS A 54 11.67 -7.76 -6.91
CA LYS A 54 11.87 -8.41 -5.62
C LYS A 54 12.22 -9.88 -5.84
N PHE A 55 13.44 -10.24 -5.55
CA PHE A 55 13.94 -11.61 -5.54
C PHE A 55 13.53 -12.26 -4.23
N MET A 56 12.65 -13.23 -4.29
CA MET A 56 12.23 -13.96 -3.10
C MET A 56 13.33 -14.93 -2.66
N PHE A 57 13.50 -15.12 -1.34
CA PHE A 57 14.41 -16.12 -0.82
C PHE A 57 13.89 -17.52 -1.12
N ASP A 58 14.82 -18.47 -1.38
CA ASP A 58 14.47 -19.85 -1.77
C ASP A 58 14.02 -20.72 -0.57
N ASP A 59 14.30 -20.29 0.65
CA ASP A 59 13.97 -20.98 1.90
C ASP A 59 12.64 -20.57 2.52
N LEU A 60 11.83 -19.79 1.78
CA LEU A 60 10.53 -19.36 2.25
C LEU A 60 9.51 -20.52 2.26
N PRO A 61 8.57 -20.50 3.22
CA PRO A 61 7.45 -21.47 3.18
C PRO A 61 6.64 -21.36 1.89
N ALA A 62 6.12 -22.47 1.38
CA ALA A 62 5.34 -22.52 0.13
C ALA A 62 4.20 -21.48 0.08
N ASN A 63 3.54 -21.24 1.21
CA ASN A 63 2.48 -20.22 1.30
C ASN A 63 2.97 -18.77 1.12
N ALA A 64 4.27 -18.50 1.25
CA ALA A 64 4.84 -17.17 0.98
C ALA A 64 4.86 -16.86 -0.52
N TYR A 65 5.20 -17.84 -1.34
CA TYR A 65 5.20 -17.71 -2.81
C TYR A 65 3.78 -17.54 -3.36
N GLU A 66 2.80 -18.30 -2.84
CA GLU A 66 1.39 -18.13 -3.22
C GLU A 66 0.86 -16.74 -2.87
N ARG A 67 1.28 -16.17 -1.72
CA ARG A 67 0.91 -14.81 -1.34
C ARG A 67 1.51 -13.78 -2.28
N ALA A 68 2.81 -13.90 -2.59
CA ALA A 68 3.50 -13.01 -3.51
C ALA A 68 2.91 -13.06 -4.93
N ARG A 69 2.50 -14.27 -5.39
CA ARG A 69 1.78 -14.40 -6.67
C ARG A 69 0.46 -13.64 -6.65
N ARG A 70 -0.36 -13.81 -5.61
CA ARG A 70 -1.63 -13.09 -5.48
C ARG A 70 -1.43 -11.57 -5.38
N GLU A 71 -0.40 -11.12 -4.67
CA GLU A 71 -0.02 -9.71 -4.62
C GLU A 71 0.25 -9.18 -6.02
N ALA A 72 1.06 -9.89 -6.81
CA ALA A 72 1.38 -9.49 -8.18
C ALA A 72 0.19 -9.53 -9.15
N GLU A 73 -0.86 -10.32 -8.83
CA GLU A 73 -2.11 -10.37 -9.60
C GLU A 73 -3.01 -9.15 -9.35
N ILE A 74 -2.76 -8.38 -8.27
CA ILE A 74 -3.49 -7.15 -7.96
C ILE A 74 -2.99 -6.01 -8.85
N GLN A 75 -3.32 -6.08 -10.15
CA GLN A 75 -2.91 -5.10 -11.15
C GLN A 75 -3.86 -3.89 -11.15
N LEU A 76 -3.66 -2.99 -10.19
CA LEU A 76 -4.43 -1.76 -10.04
C LEU A 76 -3.56 -0.56 -10.38
N ARG A 77 -4.12 0.37 -11.17
CA ARG A 77 -3.51 1.69 -11.42
C ARG A 77 -4.20 2.73 -10.56
N ASN A 78 -3.44 3.30 -9.63
CA ASN A 78 -3.92 4.36 -8.74
C ASN A 78 -2.73 5.19 -8.27
N ASP A 79 -2.88 6.51 -8.19
CA ASP A 79 -1.80 7.43 -7.80
C ASP A 79 -1.33 7.22 -6.36
N ASN A 80 -2.14 6.56 -5.53
CA ASN A 80 -1.86 6.31 -4.11
C ASN A 80 -1.61 4.82 -3.80
N LEU A 81 -1.40 4.00 -4.82
CA LEU A 81 -1.12 2.58 -4.69
C LEU A 81 0.04 2.19 -5.61
N VAL A 82 0.97 1.36 -5.16
CA VAL A 82 2.02 0.85 -6.03
C VAL A 82 1.43 -0.03 -7.14
N GLU A 83 1.84 0.19 -8.39
CA GLU A 83 1.43 -0.66 -9.52
C GLU A 83 2.21 -1.96 -9.51
N MET A 84 1.51 -3.08 -9.40
CA MET A 84 2.09 -4.41 -9.57
C MET A 84 2.12 -4.75 -11.05
N LEU A 85 3.25 -5.27 -11.55
CA LEU A 85 3.49 -5.46 -12.98
C LEU A 85 3.58 -6.93 -13.36
N GLY A 86 3.92 -7.82 -12.42
CA GLY A 86 3.99 -9.23 -12.70
C GLY A 86 4.62 -10.08 -11.61
N PHE A 87 4.50 -11.39 -11.83
CA PHE A 87 5.11 -12.44 -11.04
C PHE A 87 5.87 -13.37 -11.99
N ILE A 88 7.18 -13.49 -11.78
CA ILE A 88 8.04 -14.27 -12.65
C ILE A 88 8.41 -15.56 -11.94
N GLU A 89 8.29 -16.68 -12.67
CA GLU A 89 8.74 -18.01 -12.26
C GLU A 89 9.82 -18.49 -13.21
N ILE A 90 11.00 -18.78 -12.69
CA ILE A 90 12.12 -19.30 -13.45
C ILE A 90 12.52 -20.64 -12.84
N SER A 91 12.43 -21.70 -13.62
CA SER A 91 12.85 -23.03 -13.18
C SER A 91 14.15 -23.40 -13.85
N ASP A 92 15.17 -23.67 -13.04
CA ASP A 92 16.49 -24.10 -13.46
C ASP A 92 16.84 -25.45 -12.80
N ARG A 93 17.86 -26.13 -13.35
CA ARG A 93 18.39 -27.35 -12.73
C ARG A 93 19.61 -26.98 -11.87
N ASN A 94 19.58 -27.36 -10.60
CA ASN A 94 20.76 -27.23 -9.74
C ASN A 94 21.86 -28.22 -10.12
N ASN A 95 23.03 -28.11 -9.49
CA ASN A 95 24.18 -28.99 -9.74
C ASN A 95 23.92 -30.50 -9.47
N MET A 96 22.83 -30.83 -8.78
CA MET A 96 22.38 -32.21 -8.50
C MET A 96 21.34 -32.68 -9.53
N GLY A 97 20.98 -31.85 -10.52
CA GLY A 97 19.98 -32.16 -11.54
C GLY A 97 18.52 -31.96 -11.09
N GLU A 98 18.29 -31.47 -9.89
CA GLU A 98 16.95 -31.19 -9.36
C GLU A 98 16.44 -29.87 -9.91
N VAL A 99 15.13 -29.81 -10.19
CA VAL A 99 14.49 -28.57 -10.66
C VAL A 99 14.25 -27.66 -9.45
N VAL A 100 14.85 -26.48 -9.50
CA VAL A 100 14.63 -25.39 -8.51
C VAL A 100 13.87 -24.26 -9.21
N THR A 101 12.81 -23.76 -8.58
CA THR A 101 12.05 -22.64 -9.11
C THR A 101 12.29 -21.39 -8.26
N HIS A 102 12.76 -20.34 -8.91
CA HIS A 102 12.95 -19.02 -8.33
C HIS A 102 11.78 -18.12 -8.65
N TYR A 103 11.36 -17.33 -7.67
CA TYR A 103 10.20 -16.47 -7.76
C TYR A 103 10.57 -15.01 -7.60
N HIS A 104 10.01 -14.17 -8.46
CA HIS A 104 10.25 -12.72 -8.41
C HIS A 104 8.95 -11.95 -8.58
N VAL A 105 8.79 -10.91 -7.75
CA VAL A 105 7.67 -9.98 -7.88
C VAL A 105 8.18 -8.72 -8.56
N VAL A 106 7.43 -8.22 -9.54
CA VAL A 106 7.76 -7.00 -10.28
C VAL A 106 6.71 -5.94 -10.02
N SER A 107 7.16 -4.75 -9.66
CA SER A 107 6.33 -3.55 -9.47
C SER A 107 6.94 -2.34 -10.16
N GLU A 108 6.19 -1.24 -10.21
CA GLU A 108 6.75 0.05 -10.59
C GLU A 108 7.93 0.40 -9.68
N LEU A 109 8.95 1.05 -10.24
CA LEU A 109 10.07 1.56 -9.46
C LEU A 109 9.68 2.89 -8.84
N LEU A 110 9.55 2.91 -7.52
CA LEU A 110 9.33 4.14 -6.76
C LEU A 110 10.66 4.68 -6.25
N THR A 111 10.84 5.98 -6.39
CA THR A 111 11.94 6.74 -5.78
C THR A 111 11.35 7.73 -4.80
N GLY A 112 11.93 7.81 -3.61
CA GLY A 112 11.38 8.66 -2.56
C GLY A 112 11.83 8.25 -1.17
N VAL A 113 11.02 8.61 -0.17
CA VAL A 113 11.28 8.43 1.25
C VAL A 113 10.07 7.78 1.91
N SER A 114 10.28 6.86 2.84
CA SER A 114 9.15 6.30 3.60
C SER A 114 8.53 7.35 4.53
N LEU A 115 7.23 7.22 4.80
CA LEU A 115 6.58 8.05 5.81
C LEU A 115 7.22 7.85 7.20
N SER A 116 7.70 6.64 7.49
CA SER A 116 8.46 6.34 8.71
C SER A 116 9.72 7.20 8.83
N ASP A 117 10.48 7.36 7.75
CA ASP A 117 11.66 8.20 7.74
C ASP A 117 11.30 9.68 7.93
N ILE A 118 10.22 10.16 7.29
CA ILE A 118 9.75 11.54 7.45
C ILE A 118 9.34 11.81 8.91
N LEU A 119 8.61 10.91 9.54
CA LEU A 119 8.25 11.03 10.96
C LEU A 119 9.48 11.04 11.89
N ASN A 120 10.59 10.42 11.46
CA ASN A 120 11.89 10.45 12.13
C ASN A 120 12.79 11.63 11.66
N GLY A 121 12.25 12.58 10.90
CA GLY A 121 12.95 13.80 10.47
C GLY A 121 13.87 13.63 9.27
N LYS A 122 13.79 12.52 8.51
CA LYS A 122 14.58 12.27 7.32
C LYS A 122 13.81 12.61 6.06
N THR A 123 14.47 13.24 5.09
CA THR A 123 13.86 13.66 3.82
C THR A 123 14.66 13.22 2.59
N GLN A 124 15.79 12.56 2.81
CA GLN A 124 16.71 12.15 1.77
C GLN A 124 16.37 10.76 1.24
N ASP A 125 16.43 10.64 -0.08
CA ASP A 125 16.37 9.35 -0.74
C ASP A 125 17.66 8.54 -0.50
N ARG A 126 17.74 7.37 -1.13
CA ARG A 126 18.91 6.47 -1.00
C ARG A 126 20.20 7.04 -1.55
N ASN A 127 20.12 8.01 -2.46
CA ASN A 127 21.27 8.69 -3.05
C ASN A 127 21.74 9.88 -2.18
N GLY A 128 21.09 10.10 -1.04
CA GLY A 128 21.36 11.22 -0.16
C GLY A 128 20.80 12.55 -0.67
N GLN A 129 19.88 12.51 -1.65
CA GLN A 129 19.25 13.70 -2.22
C GLN A 129 17.93 13.98 -1.50
N ASP A 130 17.74 15.25 -1.12
CA ASP A 130 16.47 15.65 -0.52
C ASP A 130 15.33 15.53 -1.53
N VAL A 131 14.24 14.88 -1.08
CA VAL A 131 12.99 14.79 -1.82
C VAL A 131 12.15 16.03 -1.51
N PRO A 132 11.93 16.96 -2.46
CA PRO A 132 11.30 18.26 -2.19
C PRO A 132 9.92 18.12 -1.53
N PHE A 133 9.14 17.14 -1.95
CA PHE A 133 7.82 16.87 -1.35
C PHE A 133 7.93 16.34 0.08
N ALA A 134 8.92 15.50 0.39
CA ALA A 134 9.16 15.03 1.76
C ALA A 134 9.63 16.16 2.68
N VAL A 135 10.49 17.07 2.18
CA VAL A 135 10.92 18.28 2.91
C VAL A 135 9.71 19.16 3.25
N LYS A 136 8.82 19.37 2.28
CA LYS A 136 7.57 20.11 2.50
C LYS A 136 6.71 19.43 3.56
N LEU A 137 6.48 18.11 3.43
CA LEU A 137 5.67 17.34 4.39
C LEU A 137 6.26 17.36 5.80
N LEU A 138 7.60 17.25 5.93
CA LEU A 138 8.26 17.36 7.24
C LEU A 138 8.10 18.76 7.85
N THR A 139 8.14 19.80 7.02
CA THR A 139 7.89 21.19 7.46
C THR A 139 6.45 21.35 7.92
N ASP A 140 5.50 20.83 7.15
CA ASP A 140 4.08 20.82 7.49
C ASP A 140 3.84 20.03 8.79
N TYR A 141 4.47 18.86 8.96
CA TYR A 141 4.41 18.07 10.19
C TYR A 141 4.86 18.83 11.44
N LYS A 142 6.01 19.52 11.34
CA LYS A 142 6.54 20.33 12.47
C LYS A 142 5.67 21.53 12.80
N LYS A 143 4.98 22.10 11.82
CA LYS A 143 4.16 23.31 11.97
C LYS A 143 2.73 23.00 12.39
N ASP A 144 2.10 22.02 11.75
CA ASP A 144 0.70 21.65 11.92
C ASP A 144 0.52 20.13 11.70
N PRO A 145 0.78 19.32 12.76
CA PRO A 145 0.67 17.86 12.67
C PRO A 145 -0.73 17.38 12.25
N GLU A 146 -1.79 18.11 12.65
CA GLU A 146 -3.17 17.74 12.34
C GLU A 146 -3.46 17.89 10.85
N ARG A 147 -2.98 18.98 10.22
CA ARG A 147 -3.08 19.19 8.77
C ARG A 147 -2.24 18.17 8.00
N PHE A 148 -1.00 17.94 8.43
CA PHE A 148 -0.13 16.91 7.85
C PHE A 148 -0.81 15.54 7.87
N ALA A 149 -1.34 15.13 9.03
CA ALA A 149 -2.02 13.86 9.21
C ALA A 149 -3.23 13.71 8.26
N LYS A 150 -4.02 14.77 8.08
CA LYS A 150 -5.13 14.78 7.10
C LYS A 150 -4.63 14.52 5.69
N VAL A 151 -3.57 15.21 5.24
CA VAL A 151 -3.00 15.02 3.89
C VAL A 151 -2.55 13.58 3.69
N VAL A 152 -1.77 13.02 4.62
CA VAL A 152 -1.28 11.65 4.53
C VAL A 152 -2.44 10.65 4.47
N VAL A 153 -3.36 10.74 5.44
CA VAL A 153 -4.46 9.77 5.56
C VAL A 153 -5.43 9.84 4.39
N MET A 154 -5.68 11.01 3.83
CA MET A 154 -6.53 11.17 2.64
C MET A 154 -5.96 10.42 1.43
N ASN A 155 -4.65 10.46 1.23
CA ASN A 155 -3.99 9.72 0.15
C ASN A 155 -4.00 8.20 0.42
N VAL A 156 -3.73 7.79 1.67
CA VAL A 156 -3.81 6.37 2.07
C VAL A 156 -5.22 5.82 1.84
N LEU A 157 -6.26 6.55 2.25
CA LEU A 157 -7.65 6.16 2.03
C LEU A 157 -7.99 6.04 0.53
N SER A 158 -7.42 6.90 -0.33
CA SER A 158 -7.63 6.81 -1.79
C SER A 158 -7.03 5.53 -2.38
N GLY A 159 -5.83 5.13 -1.95
CA GLY A 159 -5.21 3.86 -2.34
C GLY A 159 -6.03 2.65 -1.84
N LEU A 160 -6.45 2.70 -0.57
CA LEU A 160 -7.27 1.63 0.02
C LEU A 160 -8.64 1.49 -0.64
N MET A 161 -9.27 2.59 -1.07
CA MET A 161 -10.53 2.52 -1.81
C MET A 161 -10.37 1.68 -3.07
N ALA A 162 -9.33 1.93 -3.88
CA ALA A 162 -9.07 1.14 -5.08
C ALA A 162 -8.83 -0.34 -4.77
N LEU A 163 -8.11 -0.64 -3.70
CA LEU A 163 -7.83 -2.00 -3.25
C LEU A 163 -9.09 -2.72 -2.76
N HIS A 164 -9.92 -2.04 -1.95
CA HIS A 164 -11.17 -2.57 -1.41
C HIS A 164 -12.23 -2.78 -2.51
N ASP A 165 -12.31 -1.88 -3.49
CA ASP A 165 -13.21 -2.00 -4.64
C ASP A 165 -12.84 -3.21 -5.53
N ALA A 166 -11.55 -3.56 -5.58
CA ALA A 166 -11.07 -4.77 -6.24
C ALA A 166 -11.27 -6.06 -5.39
N GLY A 167 -11.83 -5.94 -4.20
CA GLY A 167 -12.13 -7.07 -3.32
C GLY A 167 -10.99 -7.52 -2.42
N TYR A 168 -9.96 -6.69 -2.19
CA TYR A 168 -8.82 -7.01 -1.34
C TYR A 168 -8.74 -6.11 -0.11
N ILE A 169 -8.08 -6.58 0.95
CA ILE A 169 -7.70 -5.81 2.13
C ILE A 169 -6.18 -5.87 2.32
N HIS A 170 -5.58 -4.78 2.78
CA HIS A 170 -4.13 -4.62 2.88
C HIS A 170 -3.52 -5.35 4.08
N ARG A 171 -4.08 -5.17 5.28
CA ARG A 171 -3.70 -5.77 6.57
C ARG A 171 -2.37 -5.32 7.19
N ASP A 172 -1.57 -4.53 6.49
CA ASP A 172 -0.26 -4.07 6.97
C ASP A 172 -0.06 -2.56 6.73
N ILE A 173 -1.02 -1.77 7.19
CA ILE A 173 -0.96 -0.31 7.10
C ILE A 173 -0.08 0.22 8.24
N ASP A 174 1.09 0.74 7.87
CA ASP A 174 2.01 1.43 8.79
C ASP A 174 2.91 2.42 8.01
N PRO A 175 3.61 3.35 8.67
CA PRO A 175 4.42 4.37 8.00
C PRO A 175 5.56 3.82 7.12
N SER A 176 6.08 2.59 7.36
CA SER A 176 7.13 2.01 6.51
C SER A 176 6.60 1.49 5.18
N ASN A 177 5.30 1.19 5.11
CA ASN A 177 4.59 0.75 3.92
C ASN A 177 3.89 1.90 3.17
N ILE A 178 4.28 3.14 3.47
CA ILE A 178 3.81 4.35 2.80
C ILE A 178 5.02 5.10 2.27
N MET A 179 5.10 5.30 0.96
CA MET A 179 6.18 6.00 0.29
C MET A 179 5.73 7.38 -0.17
N VAL A 180 6.54 8.39 0.12
CA VAL A 180 6.45 9.74 -0.43
C VAL A 180 7.43 9.83 -1.58
N THR A 181 6.91 9.93 -2.79
CA THR A 181 7.70 9.81 -4.02
C THR A 181 8.28 11.16 -4.48
N THR A 182 9.32 11.09 -5.30
CA THR A 182 9.98 12.28 -5.85
C THR A 182 9.08 13.09 -6.80
N ASP A 183 8.10 12.44 -7.42
CA ASP A 183 7.09 13.04 -8.30
C ASP A 183 5.86 13.60 -7.54
N GLY A 184 5.88 13.55 -6.20
CA GLY A 184 4.90 14.24 -5.37
C GLY A 184 3.67 13.42 -4.97
N HIS A 185 3.73 12.09 -5.07
CA HIS A 185 2.66 11.19 -4.63
C HIS A 185 2.94 10.60 -3.24
N ILE A 186 1.87 10.18 -2.57
CA ILE A 186 1.92 9.34 -1.37
C ILE A 186 1.29 8.01 -1.76
N LYS A 187 2.10 6.96 -1.79
CA LYS A 187 1.68 5.63 -2.24
C LYS A 187 1.77 4.58 -1.15
N LEU A 188 0.73 3.76 -1.03
CA LEU A 188 0.81 2.49 -0.31
C LEU A 188 1.66 1.51 -1.11
N ILE A 189 2.56 0.83 -0.41
CA ILE A 189 3.43 -0.20 -0.97
C ILE A 189 3.30 -1.49 -0.15
N ASP A 190 3.74 -2.60 -0.71
CA ASP A 190 3.84 -3.91 -0.05
C ASP A 190 2.48 -4.50 0.39
N PHE A 191 1.87 -5.24 -0.52
CA PHE A 191 0.64 -5.99 -0.24
C PHE A 191 0.91 -7.44 0.22
N GLY A 192 2.14 -7.77 0.65
CA GLY A 192 2.61 -9.13 0.92
C GLY A 192 1.77 -9.95 1.90
N ILE A 193 0.82 -9.31 2.59
CA ILE A 193 -0.18 -9.96 3.41
C ILE A 193 -1.63 -9.63 3.01
N ALA A 194 -1.82 -9.00 1.82
CA ALA A 194 -3.15 -8.70 1.32
C ALA A 194 -4.02 -9.97 1.23
N LYS A 195 -5.29 -9.82 1.51
CA LYS A 195 -6.27 -10.90 1.52
C LYS A 195 -7.44 -10.53 0.63
N GLN A 196 -7.86 -11.47 -0.22
CA GLN A 196 -9.11 -11.34 -0.96
C GLN A 196 -10.29 -11.44 0.01
N MET A 197 -11.19 -10.46 -0.03
CA MET A 197 -12.42 -10.47 0.76
C MET A 197 -13.30 -11.66 0.35
N ASN A 198 -13.99 -12.24 1.30
CA ASN A 198 -14.91 -13.38 1.10
C ASN A 198 -14.25 -14.70 0.64
N THR A 199 -12.92 -14.79 0.62
CA THR A 199 -12.22 -16.03 0.28
C THR A 199 -11.35 -16.48 1.45
N LEU A 200 -11.65 -17.65 2.02
CA LEU A 200 -10.80 -18.31 3.01
C LEU A 200 -9.91 -19.31 2.30
N THR A 201 -8.63 -18.97 2.16
CA THR A 201 -7.65 -19.85 1.56
C THR A 201 -6.91 -20.68 2.61
N THR A 202 -6.29 -21.79 2.19
CA THR A 202 -5.45 -22.62 3.07
C THR A 202 -4.30 -21.80 3.66
N SER A 203 -3.71 -20.89 2.87
CA SER A 203 -2.64 -20.01 3.33
C SER A 203 -3.11 -19.03 4.41
N ASP A 204 -4.34 -18.52 4.33
CA ASP A 204 -4.90 -17.65 5.37
C ASP A 204 -5.09 -18.42 6.69
N LYS A 205 -5.50 -19.67 6.62
CA LYS A 205 -5.62 -20.55 7.80
C LYS A 205 -4.26 -20.85 8.43
N GLN A 206 -3.21 -21.08 7.64
CA GLN A 206 -1.85 -21.34 8.14
C GLN A 206 -1.21 -20.12 8.81
N LEU A 207 -1.57 -18.90 8.41
CA LEU A 207 -1.12 -17.66 9.06
C LEU A 207 -1.57 -17.55 10.52
N THR A 208 -2.61 -18.27 10.90
CA THR A 208 -3.26 -18.19 12.23
C THR A 208 -3.11 -19.44 13.08
N VAL A 209 -2.86 -20.62 12.47
CA VAL A 209 -2.72 -21.91 13.21
C VAL A 209 -1.58 -21.88 14.22
N ALA A 210 -0.62 -20.98 14.11
CA ALA A 210 0.50 -20.89 15.05
C ALA A 210 0.37 -19.75 16.09
N GLY A 211 -0.76 -19.05 16.18
CA GLY A 211 -0.90 -17.88 17.07
C GLY A 211 0.07 -16.74 16.73
N LYS A 212 0.66 -16.76 15.52
CA LYS A 212 1.62 -15.75 15.07
C LYS A 212 0.90 -14.73 14.21
N PHE A 213 0.48 -13.64 14.83
CA PHE A 213 0.13 -12.44 14.10
C PHE A 213 1.35 -11.99 13.27
N MET A 214 1.17 -11.81 11.96
CA MET A 214 2.16 -11.21 11.07
C MET A 214 1.80 -9.73 10.90
N GLY A 215 2.80 -8.87 10.97
CA GLY A 215 2.64 -7.42 10.93
C GLY A 215 3.07 -6.75 12.24
N LYS A 216 2.90 -5.43 12.30
CA LYS A 216 3.26 -4.60 13.46
C LYS A 216 2.11 -4.57 14.46
N PRO A 217 2.33 -4.99 15.71
CA PRO A 217 1.28 -5.08 16.73
C PRO A 217 0.66 -3.71 17.04
N GLU A 218 1.42 -2.63 16.84
CA GLU A 218 1.01 -1.25 17.11
C GLU A 218 -0.20 -0.82 16.26
N TYR A 219 -0.37 -1.40 15.08
CA TYR A 219 -1.46 -1.08 14.14
C TYR A 219 -2.52 -2.18 14.03
N ALA A 220 -2.33 -3.27 14.76
CA ALA A 220 -3.19 -4.44 14.66
C ALA A 220 -4.62 -4.15 15.12
N ALA A 221 -5.59 -4.36 14.24
CA ALA A 221 -6.99 -4.37 14.63
C ALA A 221 -7.28 -5.55 15.58
N PRO A 222 -8.28 -5.43 16.48
CA PRO A 222 -8.63 -6.50 17.43
C PRO A 222 -8.78 -7.87 16.80
N GLU A 223 -9.44 -7.99 15.65
CA GLU A 223 -9.61 -9.26 14.91
C GLU A 223 -8.28 -9.82 14.38
N LEU A 224 -7.32 -8.95 13.99
CA LEU A 224 -5.97 -9.38 13.63
C LEU A 224 -5.20 -9.86 14.87
N ALA A 225 -5.31 -9.14 15.98
CA ALA A 225 -4.67 -9.49 17.24
C ALA A 225 -5.18 -10.83 17.80
N LEU A 226 -6.42 -11.18 17.54
CA LEU A 226 -7.04 -12.49 17.88
C LEU A 226 -6.69 -13.59 16.88
N GLY A 227 -6.14 -13.25 15.71
CA GLY A 227 -5.96 -14.21 14.63
C GLY A 227 -7.29 -14.66 13.99
N ASP A 228 -8.34 -13.88 14.12
CA ASP A 228 -9.66 -14.19 13.56
C ASP A 228 -9.72 -13.84 12.08
N ILE A 229 -9.44 -14.84 11.24
CA ILE A 229 -9.41 -14.66 9.79
C ILE A 229 -10.81 -14.43 9.23
N SER A 230 -11.83 -15.01 9.82
CA SER A 230 -13.20 -15.00 9.27
C SER A 230 -13.82 -13.60 9.31
N HIS A 231 -13.42 -12.77 10.26
CA HIS A 231 -13.93 -11.41 10.46
C HIS A 231 -13.02 -10.31 9.89
N GLN A 232 -11.91 -10.67 9.22
CA GLN A 232 -11.07 -9.68 8.55
C GLN A 232 -11.74 -9.15 7.29
N ASN A 233 -11.97 -7.85 7.23
CA ASN A 233 -12.58 -7.15 6.12
C ASN A 233 -12.02 -5.71 6.02
N GLN A 234 -12.59 -4.89 5.16
CA GLN A 234 -12.15 -3.50 4.95
C GLN A 234 -12.08 -2.64 6.22
N THR A 235 -12.89 -2.94 7.25
CA THR A 235 -12.84 -2.22 8.52
C THR A 235 -11.59 -2.56 9.35
N THR A 236 -10.89 -3.62 9.00
CA THR A 236 -9.58 -3.99 9.57
C THR A 236 -8.52 -2.97 9.17
N ASP A 237 -8.49 -2.59 7.89
CA ASP A 237 -7.58 -1.54 7.40
C ASP A 237 -7.95 -0.17 7.96
N ILE A 238 -9.25 0.13 8.08
CA ILE A 238 -9.74 1.39 8.66
C ILE A 238 -9.28 1.57 10.10
N TYR A 239 -9.20 0.49 10.89
CA TYR A 239 -8.63 0.55 12.23
C TYR A 239 -7.16 0.97 12.20
N ALA A 240 -6.35 0.33 11.34
CA ALA A 240 -4.93 0.66 11.18
C ALA A 240 -4.72 2.10 10.69
N VAL A 241 -5.58 2.59 9.78
CA VAL A 241 -5.58 4.01 9.34
C VAL A 241 -5.92 4.95 10.51
N GLY A 242 -6.81 4.56 11.41
CA GLY A 242 -7.09 5.32 12.63
C GLY A 242 -5.87 5.43 13.55
N ILE A 243 -5.10 4.35 13.71
CA ILE A 243 -3.83 4.36 14.46
C ILE A 243 -2.78 5.21 13.74
N LEU A 244 -2.68 5.12 12.41
CA LEU A 244 -1.79 5.96 11.61
C LEU A 244 -2.13 7.45 11.78
N LEU A 245 -3.41 7.81 11.72
CA LEU A 245 -3.88 9.18 11.95
C LEU A 245 -3.47 9.68 13.34
N TYR A 246 -3.67 8.86 14.38
CA TYR A 246 -3.20 9.13 15.72
C TYR A 246 -1.70 9.41 15.77
N GLN A 247 -0.89 8.51 15.20
CA GLN A 247 0.57 8.64 15.21
C GLN A 247 1.05 9.88 14.47
N CYS A 248 0.48 10.20 13.32
CA CYS A 248 0.81 11.41 12.56
C CYS A 248 0.54 12.70 13.33
N ILE A 249 -0.42 12.69 14.27
CA ILE A 249 -0.74 13.86 15.10
C ILE A 249 0.12 13.90 16.37
N VAL A 250 0.27 12.75 17.04
CA VAL A 250 0.88 12.67 18.40
C VAL A 250 2.38 12.40 18.35
N GLY A 251 2.89 11.85 17.23
CA GLY A 251 4.30 11.52 17.02
C GLY A 251 4.70 10.10 17.41
N HIS A 252 3.81 9.35 18.09
CA HIS A 252 4.04 7.95 18.48
C HIS A 252 2.72 7.17 18.43
N THR A 253 2.79 5.85 18.43
CA THR A 253 1.61 4.99 18.49
C THR A 253 0.93 5.05 19.86
N PRO A 254 -0.40 4.74 19.94
CA PRO A 254 -1.14 4.89 21.19
C PRO A 254 -0.71 3.89 22.28
N PHE A 255 -0.17 2.75 21.91
CA PHE A 255 0.24 1.69 22.83
C PHE A 255 1.70 1.30 22.61
N GLU A 256 2.44 1.21 23.72
CA GLU A 256 3.85 0.85 23.77
C GLU A 256 4.05 -0.31 24.74
N GLY A 257 5.15 -1.07 24.56
CA GLY A 257 5.51 -2.23 25.40
C GLY A 257 5.97 -3.43 24.59
N ALA A 258 6.01 -4.58 25.22
CA ALA A 258 6.29 -5.83 24.52
C ALA A 258 5.15 -6.20 23.57
N ARG A 259 5.46 -6.98 22.51
CA ARG A 259 4.50 -7.38 21.47
C ARG A 259 3.16 -7.89 22.02
N HIS A 260 3.20 -8.77 23.00
CA HIS A 260 2.00 -9.35 23.61
C HIS A 260 1.19 -8.33 24.43
N GLU A 261 1.87 -7.37 25.08
CA GLU A 261 1.21 -6.29 25.83
C GLU A 261 0.48 -5.33 24.89
N ILE A 262 1.13 -4.95 23.76
CA ILE A 262 0.51 -4.10 22.75
C ILE A 262 -0.74 -4.79 22.18
N LEU A 263 -0.64 -6.07 21.78
CA LEU A 263 -1.78 -6.83 21.27
C LEU A 263 -2.92 -6.90 22.31
N HIS A 264 -2.60 -7.11 23.59
CA HIS A 264 -3.61 -7.07 24.65
C HIS A 264 -4.29 -5.71 24.77
N LYS A 265 -3.51 -4.62 24.70
CA LYS A 265 -4.05 -3.24 24.73
C LYS A 265 -4.93 -2.95 23.51
N GLN A 266 -4.53 -3.41 22.34
CA GLN A 266 -5.36 -3.32 21.11
C GLN A 266 -6.73 -3.98 21.29
N LEU A 267 -6.80 -5.06 22.05
CA LEU A 267 -8.06 -5.77 22.32
C LEU A 267 -8.94 -5.06 23.36
N LYS A 268 -8.34 -4.46 24.38
CA LYS A 268 -9.09 -4.09 25.62
C LYS A 268 -9.07 -2.61 25.92
N GLU A 269 -8.00 -1.88 25.62
CA GLU A 269 -7.83 -0.52 26.09
C GLU A 269 -8.38 0.52 25.10
N LYS A 270 -8.89 1.60 25.63
CA LYS A 270 -9.28 2.80 24.85
C LYS A 270 -8.03 3.57 24.45
N LEU A 271 -8.06 4.22 23.29
CA LEU A 271 -6.96 5.06 22.85
C LEU A 271 -6.80 6.29 23.77
N PRO A 272 -5.55 6.69 24.08
CA PRO A 272 -5.26 7.86 24.91
C PRO A 272 -5.36 9.16 24.09
N LEU A 273 -6.58 9.63 23.81
CA LEU A 273 -6.85 10.73 22.90
C LEU A 273 -6.65 12.14 23.52
N GLY A 274 -6.06 12.25 24.73
CA GLY A 274 -5.91 13.51 25.45
C GLY A 274 -5.03 14.55 24.76
N LYS A 275 -4.03 14.11 23.99
CA LYS A 275 -3.10 14.98 23.24
C LYS A 275 -3.69 15.59 21.96
N ILE A 276 -4.80 15.07 21.45
CA ILE A 276 -5.45 15.54 20.22
C ILE A 276 -6.38 16.70 20.57
N LYS A 277 -6.15 17.87 19.97
CA LYS A 277 -6.90 19.10 20.28
C LYS A 277 -8.17 19.24 19.43
N ASP A 278 -8.09 18.90 18.14
CA ASP A 278 -9.23 18.96 17.23
C ASP A 278 -10.27 17.90 17.63
N LYS A 279 -11.45 18.35 18.01
CA LYS A 279 -12.56 17.48 18.45
C LYS A 279 -13.06 16.57 17.35
N THR A 280 -13.01 17.01 16.12
CA THR A 280 -13.42 16.24 14.94
C THR A 280 -12.43 15.12 14.68
N LEU A 281 -11.12 15.40 14.62
CA LEU A 281 -10.08 14.39 14.45
C LEU A 281 -10.11 13.37 15.59
N LYS A 282 -10.29 13.84 16.82
CA LYS A 282 -10.47 12.97 17.98
C LYS A 282 -11.64 11.99 17.77
N LYS A 283 -12.78 12.48 17.29
CA LYS A 283 -13.98 11.67 17.04
C LYS A 283 -13.77 10.70 15.87
N ILE A 284 -13.06 11.13 14.80
CA ILE A 284 -12.72 10.28 13.66
C ILE A 284 -11.83 9.12 14.12
N ILE A 285 -10.77 9.39 14.87
CA ILE A 285 -9.87 8.36 15.40
C ILE A 285 -10.63 7.40 16.33
N GLU A 286 -11.45 7.94 17.23
CA GLU A 286 -12.28 7.12 18.12
C GLU A 286 -13.23 6.20 17.35
N THR A 287 -13.85 6.70 16.28
CA THR A 287 -14.75 5.89 15.43
C THR A 287 -13.99 4.85 14.63
N ALA A 288 -12.88 5.21 13.99
CA ALA A 288 -12.06 4.27 13.21
C ALA A 288 -11.51 3.14 14.09
N CYS A 289 -11.14 3.44 15.34
CA CYS A 289 -10.51 2.49 16.26
C CYS A 289 -11.47 1.85 17.26
N GLN A 290 -12.78 1.83 16.98
CA GLN A 290 -13.74 1.07 17.79
C GLN A 290 -13.36 -0.42 17.81
N LYS A 291 -13.46 -1.04 18.99
CA LYS A 291 -13.12 -2.48 19.12
C LYS A 291 -14.12 -3.35 18.35
N ASN A 292 -15.39 -2.99 18.39
CA ASN A 292 -16.43 -3.60 17.58
C ASN A 292 -16.39 -3.05 16.16
N GLN A 293 -16.18 -3.91 15.17
CA GLN A 293 -16.10 -3.55 13.74
C GLN A 293 -17.34 -2.81 13.24
N SER A 294 -18.54 -3.21 13.69
CA SER A 294 -19.81 -2.59 13.24
C SER A 294 -19.95 -1.12 13.68
N GLN A 295 -19.15 -0.68 14.64
CA GLN A 295 -19.13 0.70 15.14
C GLN A 295 -18.08 1.57 14.47
N ARG A 296 -17.21 0.98 13.62
CA ARG A 296 -16.22 1.70 12.82
C ARG A 296 -16.89 2.34 11.59
N PHE A 297 -16.15 3.19 10.90
CA PHE A 297 -16.48 3.47 9.50
C PHE A 297 -16.53 2.15 8.72
N GLN A 298 -17.54 1.98 7.89
CA GLN A 298 -17.71 0.74 7.15
C GLN A 298 -16.97 0.76 5.81
N THR A 299 -16.62 1.94 5.29
CA THR A 299 -15.83 2.13 4.08
C THR A 299 -14.79 3.23 4.26
N CYS A 300 -13.70 3.18 3.49
CA CYS A 300 -12.71 4.25 3.43
C CYS A 300 -13.35 5.57 2.97
N ALA A 301 -14.33 5.51 2.07
CA ALA A 301 -15.08 6.68 1.61
C ALA A 301 -15.80 7.40 2.76
N GLN A 302 -16.40 6.67 3.71
CA GLN A 302 -17.04 7.28 4.88
C GLN A 302 -16.03 8.03 5.76
N MET A 303 -14.86 7.42 6.03
CA MET A 303 -13.80 8.06 6.82
C MET A 303 -13.23 9.28 6.09
N ARG A 304 -13.07 9.21 4.77
CA ARG A 304 -12.60 10.31 3.93
C ARG A 304 -13.57 11.49 4.00
N VAL A 305 -14.88 11.26 3.81
CA VAL A 305 -15.92 12.30 3.94
C VAL A 305 -15.88 12.95 5.32
N ALA A 306 -15.70 12.17 6.40
CA ALA A 306 -15.59 12.72 7.74
C ALA A 306 -14.36 13.63 7.91
N LEU A 307 -13.21 13.29 7.30
CA LEU A 307 -12.01 14.13 7.30
C LEU A 307 -12.18 15.42 6.48
N GLU A 308 -12.96 15.39 5.40
CA GLU A 308 -13.21 16.54 4.52
C GLU A 308 -14.26 17.48 5.10
N SER A 309 -15.42 16.95 5.52
CA SER A 309 -16.56 17.74 5.99
C SER A 309 -16.44 18.17 7.46
N GLY A 310 -15.66 17.45 8.24
CA GLY A 310 -15.64 17.61 9.70
C GLY A 310 -16.84 16.96 10.42
N GLU A 311 -17.71 16.27 9.71
CA GLU A 311 -18.88 15.61 10.26
C GLU A 311 -18.68 14.10 10.40
N VAL A 312 -18.77 13.58 11.61
CA VAL A 312 -18.69 12.14 11.88
C VAL A 312 -20.11 11.60 12.03
N ALA A 313 -20.58 10.85 11.02
CA ALA A 313 -21.82 10.11 11.16
C ALA A 313 -21.63 9.02 12.23
N GLY A 314 -22.34 9.16 13.33
CA GLY A 314 -22.32 8.16 14.40
C GLY A 314 -22.87 6.81 13.90
N GLY A 315 -22.42 5.69 14.49
CA GLY A 315 -22.83 4.32 14.16
C GLY A 315 -24.33 3.99 14.37
N GLY A 316 -25.20 4.97 14.29
CA GLY A 316 -26.66 4.93 14.30
C GLY A 316 -27.21 6.01 13.37
N ALA A 317 -26.55 6.24 12.22
CA ALA A 317 -26.88 7.32 11.31
C ALA A 317 -28.36 7.29 10.90
N SER A 318 -29.05 8.41 11.14
CA SER A 318 -30.39 8.62 10.64
C SER A 318 -30.42 8.47 9.12
N LYS A 319 -31.55 8.03 8.56
CA LYS A 319 -31.73 7.91 7.09
C LYS A 319 -31.32 9.18 6.32
N LYS A 320 -31.46 10.37 6.92
CA LYS A 320 -31.02 11.64 6.32
C LYS A 320 -29.51 11.77 6.21
N THR A 321 -28.76 11.35 7.22
CA THR A 321 -27.28 11.38 7.21
C THR A 321 -26.72 10.37 6.20
N MET A 322 -27.35 9.20 6.05
CA MET A 322 -26.99 8.22 5.03
C MET A 322 -27.18 8.74 3.60
N VAL A 323 -28.26 9.51 3.36
CA VAL A 323 -28.53 10.10 2.03
C VAL A 323 -27.49 11.18 1.70
N ILE A 324 -27.09 12.01 2.67
CA ILE A 324 -26.07 13.04 2.46
C ILE A 324 -24.71 12.40 2.17
N ILE A 325 -24.35 11.35 2.90
CA ILE A 325 -23.09 10.59 2.66
C ILE A 325 -23.13 9.93 1.29
N ALA A 326 -24.26 9.29 0.91
CA ALA A 326 -24.41 8.68 -0.41
C ALA A 326 -24.32 9.70 -1.55
N ALA A 327 -24.90 10.88 -1.38
CA ALA A 327 -24.80 11.98 -2.35
C ALA A 327 -23.38 12.54 -2.46
N ALA A 328 -22.66 12.70 -1.33
CA ALA A 328 -21.27 13.15 -1.32
C ALA A 328 -20.33 12.11 -1.97
N VAL A 329 -20.53 10.83 -1.69
CA VAL A 329 -19.78 9.73 -2.32
C VAL A 329 -20.05 9.67 -3.83
N ALA A 330 -21.30 9.82 -4.25
CA ALA A 330 -21.66 9.87 -5.68
C ALA A 330 -21.02 11.08 -6.38
N ALA A 331 -21.00 12.25 -5.75
CA ALA A 331 -20.34 13.44 -6.28
C ALA A 331 -18.81 13.26 -6.41
N LEU A 332 -18.16 12.63 -5.44
CA LEU A 332 -16.73 12.32 -5.47
C LEU A 332 -16.38 11.30 -6.57
N LEU A 333 -17.23 10.29 -6.78
CA LEU A 333 -17.07 9.32 -7.87
C LEU A 333 -17.22 9.97 -9.25
N ILE A 334 -18.14 10.92 -9.40
CA ILE A 334 -18.34 11.67 -10.65
C ILE A 334 -17.12 12.58 -10.92
N ILE A 335 -16.59 13.27 -9.89
CA ILE A 335 -15.42 14.14 -10.03
C ILE A 335 -14.16 13.29 -10.31
N GLY A 336 -13.98 12.17 -9.59
CA GLY A 336 -12.87 11.23 -9.83
C GLY A 336 -12.94 10.59 -11.22
N GLY A 337 -14.13 10.18 -11.67
CA GLY A 337 -14.36 9.66 -13.01
C GLY A 337 -14.09 10.69 -14.10
N ALA A 338 -14.54 11.94 -13.94
CA ALA A 338 -14.29 13.03 -14.89
C ALA A 338 -12.78 13.37 -14.95
N PHE A 339 -12.08 13.36 -13.82
CA PHE A 339 -10.63 13.59 -13.77
C PHE A 339 -9.86 12.46 -14.45
N ALA A 340 -10.23 11.20 -14.21
CA ALA A 340 -9.61 10.03 -14.86
C ALA A 340 -9.84 10.01 -16.38
N ILE A 341 -11.02 10.42 -16.85
CA ILE A 341 -11.30 10.56 -18.29
C ILE A 341 -10.47 11.69 -18.89
N HIS A 342 -10.32 12.82 -18.21
CA HIS A 342 -9.52 13.95 -18.68
C HIS A 342 -8.02 13.63 -18.75
N THR A 343 -7.48 12.91 -17.76
CA THR A 343 -6.08 12.47 -17.77
C THR A 343 -5.82 11.43 -18.86
N ASN A 344 -6.76 10.51 -19.09
CA ASN A 344 -6.64 9.50 -20.14
C ASN A 344 -6.72 10.13 -21.55
N GLN A 345 -7.56 11.13 -21.75
CA GLN A 345 -7.63 11.90 -23.01
C GLN A 345 -6.33 12.66 -23.27
N LYS A 346 -5.76 13.30 -22.24
CA LYS A 346 -4.46 14.01 -22.36
C LYS A 346 -3.30 13.06 -22.68
N GLN A 347 -3.28 11.86 -22.10
CA GLN A 347 -2.28 10.84 -22.43
C GLN A 347 -2.43 10.34 -23.87
N GLN A 348 -3.64 10.11 -24.36
CA GLN A 348 -3.87 9.72 -25.76
C GLN A 348 -3.46 10.83 -26.75
N GLU A 349 -3.69 12.10 -26.42
CA GLU A 349 -3.23 13.24 -27.25
C GLU A 349 -1.70 13.31 -27.32
N VAL A 350 -1.00 13.09 -26.19
CA VAL A 350 0.47 13.07 -26.14
C VAL A 350 1.03 11.90 -26.95
N GLU A 351 0.42 10.72 -26.84
CA GLU A 351 0.81 9.52 -27.58
C GLU A 351 0.60 9.68 -29.09
N GLN A 352 -0.53 10.27 -29.50
CA GLN A 352 -0.79 10.61 -30.92
C GLN A 352 0.18 11.66 -31.46
N GLN A 353 0.56 12.65 -30.67
CA GLN A 353 1.57 13.66 -31.06
C GLN A 353 2.97 13.03 -31.21
N GLN A 354 3.34 12.09 -30.32
CA GLN A 354 4.61 11.36 -30.44
C GLN A 354 4.64 10.48 -31.70
N VAL A 355 3.57 9.75 -31.98
CA VAL A 355 3.46 8.94 -33.21
C VAL A 355 3.52 9.81 -34.47
N ALA A 356 2.84 10.97 -34.47
CA ALA A 356 2.88 11.88 -35.61
C ALA A 356 4.27 12.53 -35.82
N MET A 357 5.03 12.79 -34.73
CA MET A 357 6.42 13.30 -34.87
C MET A 357 7.36 12.22 -35.43
N VAL A 358 7.22 10.97 -35.02
CA VAL A 358 8.04 9.85 -35.55
C VAL A 358 7.73 9.58 -37.03
N GLN A 359 6.48 9.75 -37.47
CA GLN A 359 6.11 9.62 -38.88
C GLN A 359 6.61 10.76 -39.77
N LYS A 360 6.86 11.94 -39.23
CA LYS A 360 7.44 13.09 -39.97
C LYS A 360 8.98 13.05 -40.12
N GLN A 361 9.64 12.16 -39.37
CA GLN A 361 11.10 11.98 -39.43
C GLN A 361 11.54 10.79 -40.33
N LYS A 362 10.60 10.06 -40.90
CA LYS A 362 10.80 9.10 -41.98
C LYS A 362 10.45 9.69 -43.35
#